data_c7d34d36ff0fa3b388a7af2ed7640408
#
_entry.id   c7d34d36ff0fa3b388a7af2ed7640408
#
_cell.length_a   1.000
_cell.length_b   1.000
_cell.length_c   1.000
_cell.angle_alpha   90.00
_cell.angle_beta   90.00
_cell.angle_gamma   90.00
#
_symmetry.space_group_name_H-M   'P 1'
#
loop_
_entity.id
_entity.type
_entity.pdbx_description
1 polymer ?
#
loop_
_entity_poly.entity_id
_entity_poly.type
_entity_poly.pdbx_seq_one_letter_code
_entity_poly.pdbx_strand_id
1 'polypeptide(L)'
;MSKKTVYILIGGAVVIIAGLIALSKSGVIGKKDVGTEVETAQVIPSTIIETVSATGKIQPEIEVKISSEVSGEIIALNVKEGQVVKKGDLLVKINPDLYTSGYNRSVSNLSGTKASLSQADASFKESKANYDRNKTLFDKGIISKSDWDKAIASFEVAKASKQSAYYNVQSASATVNEAKDNLGRTTIYAPADGTISMLNVELGERVLGTQQMTGTEILRVANLNNMEVEVDVNENDIVKIKVGDEANVEVDAYLKKQFKGVVTSISNSASSALTADQVTNFKVKVRILKESYEDLLEGKPNTYSPFRPGMTATVDIITETRSNVLAVPISAVVVKSDTAAVKEIKVEDTSEDQKDAAPKSDKKFECVFVKVGDKAKIRIIKTGIQDDTNIEILTGLKKGDVIITGPYATVTKELNSGDKVAIATDKDKKDKDKK
;
A
#
# COMPACT_ATOMS: atom_id res chain seq x y z
N MET A 1 -18.74 43.48 80.91
CA MET A 1 -17.49 42.72 81.08
C MET A 1 -16.43 43.65 81.71
N SER A 2 -15.83 43.20 82.80
CA SER A 2 -14.82 43.98 83.58
C SER A 2 -13.57 44.16 82.69
N LYS A 3 -12.95 45.38 82.76
CA LYS A 3 -11.72 45.69 82.00
C LYS A 3 -10.59 44.66 82.29
N LYS A 4 -10.60 43.99 83.46
CA LYS A 4 -9.63 42.92 83.81
C LYS A 4 -9.80 41.63 82.99
N THR A 5 -11.01 41.25 82.58
CA THR A 5 -11.27 40.05 81.76
C THR A 5 -10.85 40.23 80.31
N VAL A 6 -10.87 41.47 79.81
CA VAL A 6 -10.38 41.78 78.42
C VAL A 6 -8.86 41.68 78.37
N TYR A 7 -8.11 42.14 79.35
CA TYR A 7 -6.64 42.03 79.41
C TYR A 7 -6.16 40.57 79.48
N ILE A 8 -6.91 39.70 80.21
CA ILE A 8 -6.59 38.27 80.33
C ILE A 8 -6.84 37.56 78.99
N LEU A 9 -7.91 37.91 78.23
CA LEU A 9 -8.16 37.37 76.93
C LEU A 9 -7.12 37.82 75.85
N ILE A 10 -6.70 39.08 75.91
CA ILE A 10 -5.63 39.58 75.02
C ILE A 10 -4.28 38.95 75.36
N GLY A 11 -3.94 38.80 76.61
CA GLY A 11 -2.75 38.09 77.09
C GLY A 11 -2.73 36.62 76.65
N GLY A 12 -3.89 35.93 76.75
CA GLY A 12 -4.04 34.56 76.25
C GLY A 12 -3.87 34.41 74.76
N ALA A 13 -4.43 35.37 74.02
CA ALA A 13 -4.29 35.37 72.52
C ALA A 13 -2.84 35.60 72.07
N VAL A 14 -2.10 36.50 72.79
CA VAL A 14 -0.69 36.76 72.45
C VAL A 14 0.19 35.53 72.76
N VAL A 15 -0.07 34.80 73.86
CA VAL A 15 0.65 33.56 74.23
C VAL A 15 0.35 32.46 73.15
N ILE A 16 -0.91 32.35 72.72
CA ILE A 16 -1.28 31.37 71.64
C ILE A 16 -0.59 31.73 70.31
N ILE A 17 -0.55 33.00 69.94
CA ILE A 17 0.12 33.44 68.73
C ILE A 17 1.64 33.24 68.86
N ALA A 18 2.25 33.54 69.98
CA ALA A 18 3.67 33.30 70.24
C ALA A 18 3.98 31.78 70.24
N GLY A 19 3.10 30.95 70.78
CA GLY A 19 3.18 29.49 70.72
C GLY A 19 3.10 28.94 69.25
N LEU A 20 2.16 29.48 68.47
CA LEU A 20 2.03 29.11 67.05
C LEU A 20 3.25 29.54 66.22
N ILE A 21 3.84 30.72 66.47
CA ILE A 21 5.08 31.19 65.83
C ILE A 21 6.29 30.35 66.30
N ALA A 22 6.37 29.94 67.51
CA ALA A 22 7.41 29.05 68.05
C ALA A 22 7.29 27.62 67.43
N LEU A 23 6.08 27.09 67.33
CA LEU A 23 5.79 25.82 66.64
C LEU A 23 6.05 25.87 65.14
N SER A 24 5.79 27.00 64.45
CA SER A 24 6.15 27.22 63.07
C SER A 24 7.66 27.31 62.87
N LYS A 25 8.39 27.92 63.79
CA LYS A 25 9.87 28.01 63.72
C LYS A 25 10.58 26.73 64.15
N SER A 26 9.96 25.87 64.94
CA SER A 26 10.52 24.59 65.38
C SER A 26 10.34 23.46 64.30
N GLY A 27 9.77 23.76 63.17
CA GLY A 27 9.64 22.78 62.05
C GLY A 27 8.57 21.70 62.26
N VAL A 28 7.73 21.80 63.32
CA VAL A 28 6.66 20.84 63.62
C VAL A 28 5.40 21.13 62.76
N ILE A 29 5.22 22.35 62.27
CA ILE A 29 4.17 22.77 61.34
C ILE A 29 4.89 23.42 60.08
N GLY A 30 5.75 22.65 59.47
CA GLY A 30 6.31 22.94 58.17
C GLY A 30 6.08 21.72 57.29
N LYS A 31 5.49 21.87 56.15
CA LYS A 31 5.53 20.82 55.11
C LYS A 31 6.98 20.32 55.07
N LYS A 32 7.22 19.06 55.50
CA LYS A 32 8.43 18.36 55.06
C LYS A 32 8.50 18.58 53.55
N ASP A 33 9.64 19.06 53.10
CA ASP A 33 9.99 19.13 51.65
C ASP A 33 9.98 17.66 51.13
N VAL A 34 8.81 17.11 51.02
CA VAL A 34 8.60 15.81 50.36
C VAL A 34 8.83 16.12 48.91
N GLY A 35 9.99 15.75 48.39
CA GLY A 35 10.31 15.93 46.98
C GLY A 35 9.16 15.41 46.13
N THR A 36 9.04 15.95 44.91
CA THR A 36 8.01 15.56 43.96
C THR A 36 8.03 14.04 43.75
N GLU A 37 6.89 13.38 44.00
CA GLU A 37 6.78 11.93 43.82
C GLU A 37 6.92 11.59 42.33
N VAL A 38 7.87 10.71 42.03
CA VAL A 38 8.18 10.32 40.64
C VAL A 38 8.31 8.80 40.53
N GLU A 39 7.90 8.29 39.39
CA GLU A 39 8.21 6.93 38.95
C GLU A 39 9.58 6.91 38.26
N THR A 40 10.34 5.84 38.50
CA THR A 40 11.67 5.71 37.95
C THR A 40 11.85 4.38 37.23
N ALA A 41 12.61 4.36 36.13
CA ALA A 41 13.06 3.15 35.46
C ALA A 41 14.58 3.16 35.34
N GLN A 42 15.16 1.99 35.29
CA GLN A 42 16.59 1.83 35.05
C GLN A 42 16.86 1.63 33.59
N VAL A 43 17.84 2.31 33.03
CA VAL A 43 18.28 2.14 31.64
C VAL A 43 18.99 0.79 31.50
N ILE A 44 18.34 -0.13 30.82
CA ILE A 44 18.83 -1.48 30.53
C ILE A 44 18.94 -1.68 29.03
N PRO A 45 19.90 -2.47 28.56
CA PRO A 45 19.93 -2.88 27.15
C PRO A 45 18.71 -3.73 26.83
N SER A 46 18.04 -3.40 25.72
CA SER A 46 16.87 -4.12 25.23
C SER A 46 16.93 -4.25 23.70
N THR A 47 16.08 -5.06 23.13
CA THR A 47 15.86 -5.12 21.69
C THR A 47 14.70 -4.20 21.35
N ILE A 48 14.88 -3.32 20.40
CA ILE A 48 13.83 -2.43 19.86
C ILE A 48 13.55 -2.86 18.43
N ILE A 49 12.28 -2.99 18.12
CA ILE A 49 11.77 -3.35 16.79
C ILE A 49 10.92 -2.19 16.32
N GLU A 50 11.42 -1.47 15.32
CA GLU A 50 10.63 -0.42 14.69
C GLU A 50 9.63 -1.06 13.73
N THR A 51 8.35 -0.75 13.90
CA THR A 51 7.27 -1.26 13.07
C THR A 51 6.49 -0.12 12.43
N VAL A 52 6.00 -0.36 11.23
CA VAL A 52 5.03 0.51 10.55
C VAL A 52 3.74 -0.26 10.42
N SER A 53 2.71 0.21 11.11
CA SER A 53 1.38 -0.39 11.08
C SER A 53 0.54 0.23 9.96
N ALA A 54 -0.05 -0.62 9.12
CA ALA A 54 -0.93 -0.21 8.05
C ALA A 54 -2.10 -1.18 7.89
N THR A 55 -3.25 -0.66 7.47
CA THR A 55 -4.45 -1.47 7.22
C THR A 55 -4.68 -1.62 5.72
N GLY A 56 -5.25 -2.75 5.34
CA GLY A 56 -5.52 -3.02 3.94
C GLY A 56 -6.47 -4.19 3.70
N LYS A 57 -6.51 -4.64 2.45
CA LYS A 57 -7.36 -5.75 2.03
C LYS A 57 -6.54 -6.90 1.50
N ILE A 58 -6.98 -8.11 1.86
CA ILE A 58 -6.43 -9.34 1.33
C ILE A 58 -6.93 -9.51 -0.11
N GLN A 59 -6.01 -9.78 -1.03
CA GLN A 59 -6.30 -10.06 -2.41
C GLN A 59 -5.40 -11.19 -2.92
N PRO A 60 -5.78 -11.89 -3.99
CA PRO A 60 -4.90 -12.87 -4.63
C PRO A 60 -3.74 -12.17 -5.31
N GLU A 61 -2.56 -12.78 -5.30
CA GLU A 61 -1.38 -12.25 -6.00
C GLU A 61 -1.62 -12.09 -7.51
N ILE A 62 -2.38 -13.03 -8.09
CA ILE A 62 -2.76 -13.00 -9.51
C ILE A 62 -4.28 -13.10 -9.60
N GLU A 63 -4.91 -12.07 -10.13
CA GLU A 63 -6.32 -12.02 -10.47
C GLU A 63 -6.50 -11.54 -11.91
N VAL A 64 -7.24 -12.30 -12.71
CA VAL A 64 -7.58 -11.92 -14.08
C VAL A 64 -9.06 -11.59 -14.15
N LYS A 65 -9.35 -10.33 -14.46
CA LYS A 65 -10.71 -9.85 -14.73
C LYS A 65 -11.07 -10.20 -16.16
N ILE A 66 -12.17 -10.91 -16.35
CA ILE A 66 -12.69 -11.32 -17.64
C ILE A 66 -13.91 -10.48 -17.96
N SER A 67 -13.79 -9.67 -19.01
CA SER A 67 -14.87 -8.81 -19.52
C SER A 67 -15.30 -9.27 -20.90
N SER A 68 -16.55 -8.96 -21.27
CA SER A 68 -17.05 -9.25 -22.60
C SER A 68 -16.42 -8.32 -23.64
N GLU A 69 -15.91 -8.89 -24.73
CA GLU A 69 -15.41 -8.13 -25.89
C GLU A 69 -16.50 -7.94 -26.96
N VAL A 70 -17.62 -8.65 -26.83
CA VAL A 70 -18.74 -8.62 -27.77
C VAL A 70 -20.06 -8.48 -27.02
N SER A 71 -21.06 -7.87 -27.66
CA SER A 71 -22.37 -7.67 -27.06
C SER A 71 -23.32 -8.82 -27.42
N GLY A 72 -24.08 -9.30 -26.42
CA GLY A 72 -25.06 -10.36 -26.65
C GLY A 72 -25.65 -10.91 -25.37
N GLU A 73 -26.55 -11.87 -25.49
CA GLU A 73 -27.16 -12.58 -24.38
C GLU A 73 -26.31 -13.80 -23.99
N ILE A 74 -26.15 -14.07 -22.72
CA ILE A 74 -25.45 -15.26 -22.20
C ILE A 74 -26.37 -16.48 -22.34
N ILE A 75 -26.00 -17.39 -23.24
CA ILE A 75 -26.78 -18.62 -23.54
C ILE A 75 -26.27 -19.83 -22.77
N ALA A 76 -25.02 -19.79 -22.27
CA ALA A 76 -24.47 -20.82 -21.40
C ALA A 76 -23.50 -20.21 -20.39
N LEU A 77 -23.68 -20.63 -19.14
CA LEU A 77 -22.83 -20.27 -18.00
C LEU A 77 -22.46 -21.57 -17.29
N ASN A 78 -21.27 -22.09 -17.58
CA ASN A 78 -20.86 -23.44 -17.17
C ASN A 78 -20.12 -23.46 -15.84
N VAL A 79 -20.05 -22.32 -15.15
CA VAL A 79 -19.24 -22.12 -13.97
C VAL A 79 -20.04 -21.47 -12.85
N LYS A 80 -19.58 -21.68 -11.61
CA LYS A 80 -20.15 -21.09 -10.39
C LYS A 80 -19.04 -20.39 -9.60
N GLU A 81 -19.42 -19.42 -8.80
CA GLU A 81 -18.50 -18.78 -7.86
C GLU A 81 -17.87 -19.82 -6.91
N GLY A 82 -16.57 -19.73 -6.68
CA GLY A 82 -15.79 -20.69 -5.90
C GLY A 82 -15.37 -21.96 -6.66
N GLN A 83 -15.77 -22.14 -7.92
CA GLN A 83 -15.37 -23.30 -8.72
C GLN A 83 -13.94 -23.17 -9.22
N VAL A 84 -13.17 -24.27 -9.16
CA VAL A 84 -11.83 -24.38 -9.73
C VAL A 84 -11.94 -24.62 -11.22
N VAL A 85 -11.18 -23.86 -12.00
CA VAL A 85 -11.10 -23.96 -13.47
C VAL A 85 -9.66 -24.11 -13.92
N LYS A 86 -9.47 -24.78 -15.04
CA LYS A 86 -8.18 -24.94 -15.73
C LYS A 86 -8.13 -24.05 -16.96
N LYS A 87 -6.93 -23.68 -17.35
CA LYS A 87 -6.70 -22.95 -18.59
C LYS A 87 -7.33 -23.68 -19.78
N GLY A 88 -8.18 -22.95 -20.52
CA GLY A 88 -8.90 -23.48 -21.68
C GLY A 88 -10.31 -24.04 -21.35
N ASP A 89 -10.72 -24.09 -20.10
CA ASP A 89 -12.10 -24.48 -19.75
C ASP A 89 -13.09 -23.43 -20.27
N LEU A 90 -14.23 -23.90 -20.78
CA LEU A 90 -15.31 -23.04 -21.24
C LEU A 90 -16.04 -22.42 -20.04
N LEU A 91 -15.97 -21.11 -19.93
CA LEU A 91 -16.60 -20.35 -18.86
C LEU A 91 -18.00 -19.88 -19.24
N VAL A 92 -18.07 -19.09 -20.31
CA VAL A 92 -19.31 -18.41 -20.73
C VAL A 92 -19.43 -18.49 -22.25
N LYS A 93 -20.68 -18.66 -22.72
CA LYS A 93 -21.00 -18.57 -24.13
C LYS A 93 -22.09 -17.53 -24.35
N ILE A 94 -21.77 -16.55 -25.20
CA ILE A 94 -22.67 -15.49 -25.66
C ILE A 94 -23.35 -15.96 -26.93
N ASN A 95 -24.59 -15.53 -27.19
CA ASN A 95 -25.33 -15.88 -28.37
C ASN A 95 -24.55 -15.54 -29.66
N PRO A 96 -24.14 -16.52 -30.46
CA PRO A 96 -23.30 -16.32 -31.62
C PRO A 96 -24.07 -15.98 -32.92
N ASP A 97 -25.42 -15.99 -32.92
CA ASP A 97 -26.24 -15.98 -34.14
C ASP A 97 -25.94 -14.78 -35.04
N LEU A 98 -25.82 -13.58 -34.43
CA LEU A 98 -25.48 -12.35 -35.15
C LEU A 98 -24.09 -12.43 -35.81
N TYR A 99 -23.11 -12.92 -35.03
CA TYR A 99 -21.73 -13.05 -35.46
C TYR A 99 -21.54 -14.15 -36.51
N THR A 100 -22.26 -15.27 -36.36
CA THR A 100 -22.32 -16.35 -37.34
C THR A 100 -22.88 -15.85 -38.68
N SER A 101 -23.97 -15.08 -38.65
CA SER A 101 -24.56 -14.47 -39.84
C SER A 101 -23.60 -13.48 -40.48
N GLY A 102 -22.90 -12.66 -39.70
CA GLY A 102 -21.86 -11.76 -40.16
C GLY A 102 -20.67 -12.47 -40.84
N TYR A 103 -20.21 -13.55 -40.22
CA TYR A 103 -19.14 -14.39 -40.76
C TYR A 103 -19.56 -15.02 -42.10
N ASN A 104 -20.75 -15.62 -42.20
CA ASN A 104 -21.27 -16.23 -43.42
C ASN A 104 -21.42 -15.20 -44.56
N ARG A 105 -21.85 -13.97 -44.25
CA ARG A 105 -21.93 -12.88 -45.20
C ARG A 105 -20.54 -12.51 -45.75
N SER A 106 -19.53 -12.41 -44.88
CA SER A 106 -18.16 -12.11 -45.27
C SER A 106 -17.55 -13.22 -46.13
N VAL A 107 -17.82 -14.50 -45.82
CA VAL A 107 -17.40 -15.64 -46.64
C VAL A 107 -18.05 -15.61 -48.02
N SER A 108 -19.34 -15.27 -48.09
CA SER A 108 -20.03 -15.14 -49.38
C SER A 108 -19.45 -14.01 -50.25
N ASN A 109 -19.11 -12.86 -49.62
CA ASN A 109 -18.45 -11.76 -50.32
C ASN A 109 -17.06 -12.16 -50.84
N LEU A 110 -16.26 -12.87 -50.02
CA LEU A 110 -14.96 -13.40 -50.43
C LEU A 110 -15.12 -14.35 -51.64
N SER A 111 -16.16 -15.18 -51.66
CA SER A 111 -16.43 -16.06 -52.78
C SER A 111 -16.74 -15.27 -54.07
N GLY A 112 -17.50 -14.18 -53.96
CA GLY A 112 -17.78 -13.27 -55.07
C GLY A 112 -16.50 -12.57 -55.61
N THR A 113 -15.64 -12.07 -54.72
CA THR A 113 -14.37 -11.46 -55.12
C THR A 113 -13.39 -12.46 -55.74
N LYS A 114 -13.37 -13.71 -55.28
CA LYS A 114 -12.62 -14.81 -55.94
C LYS A 114 -13.12 -15.11 -57.33
N ALA A 115 -14.43 -15.09 -57.58
CA ALA A 115 -14.99 -15.24 -58.92
C ALA A 115 -14.55 -14.08 -59.82
N SER A 116 -14.56 -12.84 -59.35
CA SER A 116 -14.06 -11.67 -60.06
C SER A 116 -12.56 -11.78 -60.40
N LEU A 117 -11.75 -12.30 -59.50
CA LEU A 117 -10.33 -12.58 -59.77
C LEU A 117 -10.17 -13.64 -60.85
N SER A 118 -10.98 -14.70 -60.83
CA SER A 118 -10.95 -15.73 -61.87
C SER A 118 -11.31 -15.17 -63.25
N GLN A 119 -12.29 -14.25 -63.35
CA GLN A 119 -12.63 -13.53 -64.54
C GLN A 119 -11.49 -12.64 -65.08
N ALA A 120 -10.86 -11.85 -64.18
CA ALA A 120 -9.72 -11.01 -64.47
C ALA A 120 -8.51 -11.86 -64.94
N ASP A 121 -8.28 -13.03 -64.32
CA ASP A 121 -7.23 -13.96 -64.71
C ASP A 121 -7.47 -14.54 -66.12
N ALA A 122 -8.73 -14.86 -66.48
CA ALA A 122 -9.09 -15.29 -67.84
C ALA A 122 -8.83 -14.19 -68.89
N SER A 123 -9.27 -12.96 -68.57
CA SER A 123 -8.99 -11.80 -69.50
C SER A 123 -7.51 -11.51 -69.64
N PHE A 124 -6.73 -11.65 -68.51
CA PHE A 124 -5.27 -11.52 -68.58
C PHE A 124 -4.62 -12.60 -69.47
N LYS A 125 -5.06 -13.85 -69.35
CA LYS A 125 -4.56 -14.95 -70.17
C LYS A 125 -4.83 -14.70 -71.68
N GLU A 126 -6.04 -14.21 -71.96
CA GLU A 126 -6.41 -13.83 -73.36
C GLU A 126 -5.52 -12.70 -73.85
N SER A 127 -5.41 -11.59 -73.14
CA SER A 127 -4.58 -10.44 -73.51
C SER A 127 -3.11 -10.83 -73.62
N LYS A 128 -2.62 -11.70 -72.71
CA LYS A 128 -1.25 -12.23 -72.80
C LYS A 128 -1.02 -13.04 -74.15
N ALA A 129 -1.92 -13.93 -74.47
CA ALA A 129 -1.82 -14.71 -75.69
C ALA A 129 -1.84 -13.82 -76.92
N ASN A 130 -2.66 -12.73 -76.91
CA ASN A 130 -2.66 -11.70 -77.96
C ASN A 130 -1.33 -10.93 -78.06
N TYR A 131 -0.81 -10.52 -76.89
CA TYR A 131 0.50 -9.84 -76.80
C TYR A 131 1.62 -10.72 -77.32
N ASP A 132 1.73 -11.98 -76.89
CA ASP A 132 2.78 -12.92 -77.35
C ASP A 132 2.71 -13.16 -78.84
N ARG A 133 1.52 -13.27 -79.45
CA ARG A 133 1.27 -13.41 -80.89
C ARG A 133 1.69 -12.14 -81.63
N ASN A 134 1.22 -10.95 -81.18
CA ASN A 134 1.54 -9.68 -81.81
C ASN A 134 3.04 -9.35 -81.76
N LYS A 135 3.70 -9.73 -80.62
CA LYS A 135 5.14 -9.64 -80.50
C LYS A 135 5.88 -10.38 -81.59
N THR A 136 5.48 -11.65 -81.84
CA THR A 136 6.08 -12.48 -82.88
C THR A 136 5.85 -11.90 -84.27
N LEU A 137 4.68 -11.29 -84.55
CA LEU A 137 4.36 -10.65 -85.83
C LEU A 137 5.13 -9.33 -86.02
N PHE A 138 5.30 -8.55 -84.99
CA PHE A 138 6.07 -7.31 -84.99
C PHE A 138 7.57 -7.58 -85.17
N ASP A 139 8.12 -8.58 -84.49
CA ASP A 139 9.52 -9.01 -84.66
C ASP A 139 9.82 -9.48 -86.08
N LYS A 140 8.79 -9.99 -86.81
CA LYS A 140 8.85 -10.36 -88.29
C LYS A 140 8.51 -9.20 -89.22
N GLY A 141 8.22 -8.00 -88.71
CA GLY A 141 7.89 -6.84 -89.52
C GLY A 141 6.52 -6.89 -90.20
N ILE A 142 5.57 -7.74 -89.72
CA ILE A 142 4.26 -7.98 -90.40
C ILE A 142 3.21 -6.97 -89.95
N ILE A 143 3.30 -6.41 -88.72
CA ILE A 143 2.34 -5.45 -88.14
C ILE A 143 2.96 -4.08 -87.95
N SER A 144 2.09 -3.03 -87.88
CA SER A 144 2.53 -1.67 -87.62
C SER A 144 2.93 -1.46 -86.13
N LYS A 145 3.78 -0.44 -85.87
CA LYS A 145 4.14 -0.05 -84.51
C LYS A 145 2.90 0.36 -83.71
N SER A 146 1.93 1.04 -84.31
CA SER A 146 0.67 1.42 -83.70
C SER A 146 -0.13 0.22 -83.20
N ASP A 147 -0.16 -0.87 -83.97
CA ASP A 147 -0.89 -2.08 -83.53
C ASP A 147 -0.16 -2.84 -82.44
N TRP A 148 1.18 -2.83 -82.50
CA TRP A 148 2.00 -3.35 -81.41
C TRP A 148 1.82 -2.56 -80.14
N ASP A 149 1.83 -1.22 -80.13
CA ASP A 149 1.64 -0.37 -78.99
C ASP A 149 0.23 -0.59 -78.35
N LYS A 150 -0.81 -0.83 -79.15
CA LYS A 150 -2.16 -1.22 -78.70
C LYS A 150 -2.14 -2.56 -78.01
N ALA A 151 -1.40 -3.55 -78.46
CA ALA A 151 -1.31 -4.86 -77.84
C ALA A 151 -0.59 -4.79 -76.46
N ILE A 152 0.47 -3.98 -76.38
CA ILE A 152 1.15 -3.70 -75.08
C ILE A 152 0.18 -3.06 -74.11
N ALA A 153 -0.51 -1.99 -74.53
CA ALA A 153 -1.43 -1.28 -73.69
C ALA A 153 -2.56 -2.22 -73.15
N SER A 154 -3.14 -3.05 -74.04
CA SER A 154 -4.17 -4.01 -73.62
C SER A 154 -3.66 -5.05 -72.63
N PHE A 155 -2.43 -5.54 -72.80
CA PHE A 155 -1.79 -6.48 -71.88
C PHE A 155 -1.54 -5.84 -70.54
N GLU A 156 -0.98 -4.62 -70.46
CA GLU A 156 -0.70 -3.93 -69.25
C GLU A 156 -2.00 -3.59 -68.45
N VAL A 157 -3.08 -3.19 -69.16
CA VAL A 157 -4.40 -2.97 -68.53
C VAL A 157 -4.94 -4.27 -67.97
N ALA A 158 -4.89 -5.38 -68.68
CA ALA A 158 -5.37 -6.67 -68.18
C ALA A 158 -4.53 -7.18 -66.97
N LYS A 159 -3.22 -6.95 -66.98
CA LYS A 159 -2.30 -7.25 -65.90
C LYS A 159 -2.64 -6.44 -64.69
N ALA A 160 -2.84 -5.13 -64.81
CA ALA A 160 -3.23 -4.24 -63.73
C ALA A 160 -4.60 -4.62 -63.14
N SER A 161 -5.57 -4.98 -64.01
CA SER A 161 -6.89 -5.45 -63.57
C SER A 161 -6.82 -6.73 -62.73
N LYS A 162 -6.04 -7.74 -63.16
CA LYS A 162 -5.79 -8.95 -62.38
C LYS A 162 -5.15 -8.64 -61.05
N GLN A 163 -4.15 -7.76 -61.02
CA GLN A 163 -3.48 -7.35 -59.79
C GLN A 163 -4.45 -6.66 -58.82
N SER A 164 -5.31 -5.77 -59.30
CA SER A 164 -6.36 -5.12 -58.52
C SER A 164 -7.34 -6.15 -57.94
N ALA A 165 -7.84 -7.09 -58.77
CA ALA A 165 -8.73 -8.15 -58.35
C ALA A 165 -8.07 -9.06 -57.28
N TYR A 166 -6.77 -9.32 -57.39
CA TYR A 166 -6.01 -10.06 -56.35
C TYR A 166 -6.01 -9.34 -55.01
N TYR A 167 -5.74 -8.05 -55.00
CA TYR A 167 -5.76 -7.27 -53.76
C TYR A 167 -7.17 -7.15 -53.17
N ASN A 168 -8.22 -7.13 -54.01
CA ASN A 168 -9.59 -7.16 -53.51
C ASN A 168 -9.92 -8.49 -52.80
N VAL A 169 -9.41 -9.62 -53.31
CA VAL A 169 -9.53 -10.92 -52.62
C VAL A 169 -8.80 -10.91 -51.31
N GLN A 170 -7.60 -10.31 -51.24
CA GLN A 170 -6.83 -10.20 -50.00
C GLN A 170 -7.57 -9.35 -48.98
N SER A 171 -8.15 -8.22 -49.37
CA SER A 171 -8.97 -7.36 -48.50
C SER A 171 -10.22 -8.10 -47.99
N ALA A 172 -10.96 -8.77 -48.87
CA ALA A 172 -12.12 -9.56 -48.49
C ALA A 172 -11.76 -10.72 -47.53
N SER A 173 -10.57 -11.34 -47.72
CA SER A 173 -10.05 -12.37 -46.83
C SER A 173 -9.75 -11.80 -45.42
N ALA A 174 -9.22 -10.58 -45.31
CA ALA A 174 -9.01 -9.91 -44.03
C ALA A 174 -10.35 -9.66 -43.32
N THR A 175 -11.38 -9.23 -44.03
CA THR A 175 -12.74 -9.04 -43.44
C THR A 175 -13.34 -10.37 -42.95
N VAL A 176 -13.07 -11.48 -43.65
CA VAL A 176 -13.50 -12.82 -43.14
C VAL A 176 -12.79 -13.18 -41.85
N ASN A 177 -11.49 -12.92 -41.73
CA ASN A 177 -10.73 -13.20 -40.53
C ASN A 177 -11.26 -12.34 -39.35
N GLU A 178 -11.51 -11.06 -39.56
CA GLU A 178 -12.12 -10.17 -38.57
C GLU A 178 -13.49 -10.70 -38.08
N ALA A 179 -14.36 -11.11 -39.00
CA ALA A 179 -15.66 -11.67 -38.66
C ALA A 179 -15.53 -13.02 -37.91
N LYS A 180 -14.52 -13.84 -38.25
CA LYS A 180 -14.20 -15.08 -37.56
C LYS A 180 -13.71 -14.83 -36.13
N ASP A 181 -12.84 -13.82 -35.93
CA ASP A 181 -12.33 -13.46 -34.61
C ASP A 181 -13.47 -12.96 -33.72
N ASN A 182 -14.34 -12.11 -34.26
CA ASN A 182 -15.53 -11.65 -33.53
C ASN A 182 -16.47 -12.80 -33.13
N LEU A 183 -16.62 -13.79 -33.99
CA LEU A 183 -17.36 -15.02 -33.69
C LEU A 183 -16.64 -15.83 -32.58
N GLY A 184 -15.32 -15.94 -32.65
CA GLY A 184 -14.52 -16.62 -31.62
C GLY A 184 -14.67 -15.99 -30.23
N ARG A 185 -14.77 -14.66 -30.16
CA ARG A 185 -14.95 -13.89 -28.92
C ARG A 185 -16.31 -14.10 -28.24
N THR A 186 -17.28 -14.70 -28.91
CA THR A 186 -18.55 -15.11 -28.30
C THR A 186 -18.41 -16.27 -27.31
N THR A 187 -17.29 -16.97 -27.35
CA THR A 187 -16.99 -18.11 -26.47
C THR A 187 -15.79 -17.78 -25.61
N ILE A 188 -16.00 -17.66 -24.32
CA ILE A 188 -14.99 -17.16 -23.36
C ILE A 188 -14.43 -18.36 -22.60
N TYR A 189 -13.10 -18.49 -22.66
CA TYR A 189 -12.34 -19.54 -22.00
C TYR A 189 -11.48 -18.98 -20.87
N ALA A 190 -11.12 -19.84 -19.89
CA ALA A 190 -10.22 -19.50 -18.82
C ALA A 190 -8.79 -19.24 -19.35
N PRO A 191 -8.19 -18.06 -19.07
CA PRO A 191 -6.85 -17.73 -19.56
C PRO A 191 -5.74 -18.41 -18.73
N ALA A 192 -6.02 -18.80 -17.48
CA ALA A 192 -5.10 -19.44 -16.54
C ALA A 192 -5.85 -20.39 -15.61
N ASP A 193 -5.09 -21.26 -14.94
CA ASP A 193 -5.61 -22.08 -13.86
C ASP A 193 -5.95 -21.22 -12.65
N GLY A 194 -7.07 -21.47 -11.98
CA GLY A 194 -7.46 -20.70 -10.82
C GLY A 194 -8.84 -21.07 -10.28
N THR A 195 -9.35 -20.25 -9.40
CA THR A 195 -10.70 -20.34 -8.84
C THR A 195 -11.48 -19.09 -9.22
N ILE A 196 -12.75 -19.23 -9.50
CA ILE A 196 -13.65 -18.10 -9.76
C ILE A 196 -13.88 -17.36 -8.46
N SER A 197 -13.26 -16.18 -8.33
CA SER A 197 -13.36 -15.35 -7.13
C SER A 197 -14.64 -14.52 -7.08
N MET A 198 -15.18 -14.17 -8.25
CA MET A 198 -16.39 -13.35 -8.40
C MET A 198 -17.08 -13.70 -9.72
N LEU A 199 -18.40 -13.73 -9.69
CA LEU A 199 -19.25 -13.92 -10.86
C LEU A 199 -20.32 -12.80 -10.87
N ASN A 200 -20.24 -11.90 -11.87
CA ASN A 200 -21.06 -10.69 -11.91
C ASN A 200 -22.27 -10.80 -12.85
N VAL A 201 -22.48 -11.96 -13.49
CA VAL A 201 -23.52 -12.13 -14.51
C VAL A 201 -24.30 -13.41 -14.29
N GLU A 202 -25.53 -13.43 -14.81
CA GLU A 202 -26.43 -14.58 -14.75
C GLU A 202 -26.76 -15.11 -16.16
N LEU A 203 -27.24 -16.35 -16.20
CA LEU A 203 -27.71 -16.96 -17.47
C LEU A 203 -28.93 -16.19 -18.00
N GLY A 204 -28.90 -15.82 -19.28
CA GLY A 204 -29.94 -15.03 -19.95
C GLY A 204 -29.70 -13.51 -19.83
N GLU A 205 -28.71 -13.08 -19.07
CA GLU A 205 -28.35 -11.66 -18.97
C GLU A 205 -27.68 -11.17 -20.25
N ARG A 206 -27.90 -9.88 -20.58
CA ARG A 206 -27.29 -9.24 -21.73
C ARG A 206 -26.07 -8.45 -21.35
N VAL A 207 -24.91 -8.86 -21.88
CA VAL A 207 -23.64 -8.18 -21.72
C VAL A 207 -23.33 -7.25 -22.89
N LEU A 208 -22.59 -6.20 -22.59
CA LEU A 208 -22.12 -5.23 -23.58
C LEU A 208 -20.60 -5.35 -23.70
N GLY A 209 -20.11 -5.31 -24.94
CA GLY A 209 -18.69 -5.28 -25.23
C GLY A 209 -18.48 -4.61 -26.58
N THR A 210 -17.60 -3.64 -26.64
CA THR A 210 -17.19 -2.99 -27.89
C THR A 210 -15.69 -2.77 -27.85
N GLN A 211 -15.07 -2.63 -29.04
CA GLN A 211 -13.63 -2.36 -29.15
C GLN A 211 -13.22 -0.98 -28.58
N GLN A 212 -14.18 -0.07 -28.39
CA GLN A 212 -13.92 1.30 -27.92
C GLN A 212 -14.25 1.53 -26.45
N MET A 213 -14.96 0.62 -25.80
CA MET A 213 -15.38 0.77 -24.39
C MET A 213 -15.03 -0.48 -23.60
N THR A 214 -14.69 -0.30 -22.32
CA THR A 214 -14.54 -1.40 -21.38
C THR A 214 -15.84 -2.20 -21.34
N GLY A 215 -15.78 -3.48 -21.71
CA GLY A 215 -16.94 -4.35 -21.70
C GLY A 215 -17.45 -4.66 -20.30
N THR A 216 -18.66 -5.22 -20.19
CA THR A 216 -19.22 -5.71 -18.93
C THR A 216 -18.29 -6.76 -18.34
N GLU A 217 -17.87 -6.55 -17.08
CA GLU A 217 -17.08 -7.53 -16.31
C GLU A 217 -17.98 -8.74 -16.02
N ILE A 218 -17.57 -9.91 -16.50
CA ILE A 218 -18.34 -11.14 -16.39
C ILE A 218 -17.98 -11.89 -15.11
N LEU A 219 -16.69 -12.16 -14.93
CA LEU A 219 -16.17 -12.90 -13.78
C LEU A 219 -14.68 -12.62 -13.57
N ARG A 220 -14.16 -13.07 -12.43
CA ARG A 220 -12.74 -13.04 -12.11
C ARG A 220 -12.21 -14.42 -11.85
N VAL A 221 -11.06 -14.72 -12.43
CA VAL A 221 -10.29 -15.95 -12.14
C VAL A 221 -9.07 -15.57 -11.32
N ALA A 222 -8.95 -16.15 -10.15
CA ALA A 222 -7.90 -15.81 -9.18
C ALA A 222 -7.15 -17.07 -8.73
N ASN A 223 -5.84 -16.90 -8.49
CA ASN A 223 -5.05 -17.95 -7.84
C ASN A 223 -5.09 -17.75 -6.32
N LEU A 224 -5.96 -18.49 -5.64
CA LEU A 224 -6.15 -18.39 -4.19
C LEU A 224 -5.04 -19.07 -3.37
N ASN A 225 -4.07 -19.73 -4.00
CA ASN A 225 -2.96 -20.38 -3.29
C ASN A 225 -1.93 -19.37 -2.77
N ASN A 226 -1.82 -18.21 -3.40
CA ASN A 226 -0.93 -17.14 -3.01
C ASN A 226 -1.78 -15.90 -2.75
N MET A 227 -1.85 -15.51 -1.48
CA MET A 227 -2.59 -14.33 -1.06
C MET A 227 -1.62 -13.25 -0.60
N GLU A 228 -1.94 -12.01 -0.91
CA GLU A 228 -1.23 -10.82 -0.47
C GLU A 228 -2.20 -9.84 0.20
N VAL A 229 -1.68 -9.02 1.09
CA VAL A 229 -2.40 -7.88 1.65
C VAL A 229 -1.91 -6.63 0.95
N GLU A 230 -2.79 -5.90 0.31
CA GLU A 230 -2.50 -4.58 -0.21
C GLU A 230 -2.86 -3.56 0.88
N VAL A 231 -1.85 -2.95 1.49
CA VAL A 231 -1.99 -1.96 2.55
C VAL A 231 -1.66 -0.56 2.07
N ASP A 232 -2.32 0.43 2.66
CA ASP A 232 -2.08 1.84 2.41
C ASP A 232 -1.17 2.42 3.49
N VAL A 233 0.07 2.77 3.12
CA VAL A 233 1.09 3.31 4.02
C VAL A 233 1.27 4.80 3.78
N ASN A 234 1.40 5.56 4.86
CA ASN A 234 1.60 7.01 4.82
C ASN A 234 2.95 7.39 4.20
N GLU A 235 3.02 8.57 3.56
CA GLU A 235 4.22 9.13 2.95
C GLU A 235 5.41 9.23 3.93
N ASN A 236 5.16 9.53 5.20
CA ASN A 236 6.23 9.66 6.19
C ASN A 236 6.88 8.31 6.55
N ASP A 237 6.14 7.21 6.42
CA ASP A 237 6.57 5.89 6.84
C ASP A 237 7.05 5.02 5.68
N ILE A 238 6.62 5.31 4.44
CA ILE A 238 7.02 4.53 3.26
C ILE A 238 8.54 4.55 3.02
N VAL A 239 9.21 5.63 3.42
CA VAL A 239 10.67 5.80 3.26
C VAL A 239 11.46 4.77 4.08
N LYS A 240 10.86 4.25 5.17
CA LYS A 240 11.48 3.28 6.07
C LYS A 240 11.33 1.84 5.56
N ILE A 241 10.32 1.56 4.73
CA ILE A 241 9.97 0.21 4.28
C ILE A 241 10.83 -0.19 3.07
N LYS A 242 11.27 -1.45 3.07
CA LYS A 242 12.04 -2.04 1.98
C LYS A 242 11.38 -3.33 1.51
N VAL A 243 11.56 -3.64 0.23
CA VAL A 243 11.16 -4.93 -0.31
C VAL A 243 11.99 -6.03 0.37
N GLY A 244 11.32 -7.04 0.90
CA GLY A 244 11.91 -8.12 1.66
C GLY A 244 11.77 -7.98 3.17
N ASP A 245 11.24 -6.87 3.69
CA ASP A 245 10.98 -6.70 5.12
C ASP A 245 9.95 -7.73 5.59
N GLU A 246 10.18 -8.29 6.77
CA GLU A 246 9.22 -9.17 7.44
C GLU A 246 8.03 -8.38 7.97
N ALA A 247 6.86 -8.99 7.97
CA ALA A 247 5.66 -8.37 8.49
C ALA A 247 4.82 -9.37 9.28
N ASN A 248 4.16 -8.87 10.32
CA ASN A 248 3.12 -9.60 11.02
C ASN A 248 1.76 -9.16 10.48
N VAL A 249 0.96 -10.11 10.05
CA VAL A 249 -0.36 -9.86 9.47
C VAL A 249 -1.42 -10.34 10.44
N GLU A 250 -2.27 -9.45 10.88
CA GLU A 250 -3.45 -9.76 11.69
C GLU A 250 -4.69 -9.60 10.82
N VAL A 251 -5.44 -10.68 10.65
CA VAL A 251 -6.67 -10.69 9.86
C VAL A 251 -7.87 -10.61 10.80
N ASP A 252 -8.76 -9.64 10.57
CA ASP A 252 -9.91 -9.38 11.44
C ASP A 252 -10.82 -10.60 11.63
N ALA A 253 -10.88 -11.49 10.62
CA ALA A 253 -11.66 -12.73 10.68
C ALA A 253 -11.03 -13.81 11.59
N TYR A 254 -9.75 -13.70 11.93
CA TYR A 254 -9.00 -14.69 12.71
C TYR A 254 -8.42 -14.04 13.98
N LEU A 255 -9.29 -13.67 14.90
CA LEU A 255 -8.92 -13.07 16.19
C LEU A 255 -7.86 -13.91 16.92
N LYS A 256 -6.80 -13.27 17.43
CA LYS A 256 -5.68 -13.87 18.16
C LYS A 256 -4.70 -14.72 17.34
N LYS A 257 -4.78 -14.72 16.02
CA LYS A 257 -3.78 -15.35 15.16
C LYS A 257 -3.01 -14.28 14.39
N GLN A 258 -1.69 -14.36 14.46
CA GLN A 258 -0.78 -13.55 13.66
C GLN A 258 -0.18 -14.45 12.58
N PHE A 259 -0.19 -13.97 11.36
CA PHE A 259 0.39 -14.64 10.20
C PHE A 259 1.67 -13.91 9.80
N LYS A 260 2.67 -14.65 9.39
CA LYS A 260 3.91 -14.06 8.88
C LYS A 260 3.74 -13.70 7.41
N GLY A 261 4.26 -12.54 7.05
CA GLY A 261 4.29 -12.05 5.69
C GLY A 261 5.64 -11.46 5.34
N VAL A 262 5.83 -11.17 4.06
CA VAL A 262 7.02 -10.49 3.52
C VAL A 262 6.58 -9.46 2.51
N VAL A 263 7.18 -8.27 2.57
CA VAL A 263 6.95 -7.19 1.61
C VAL A 263 7.48 -7.61 0.24
N THR A 264 6.58 -7.72 -0.75
CA THR A 264 6.92 -8.12 -2.12
C THR A 264 7.08 -6.95 -3.06
N SER A 265 6.29 -5.90 -2.87
CA SER A 265 6.26 -4.75 -3.78
C SER A 265 5.82 -3.48 -3.06
N ILE A 266 6.42 -2.37 -3.44
CA ILE A 266 6.08 -1.02 -2.98
C ILE A 266 5.71 -0.21 -4.22
N SER A 267 4.56 0.45 -4.21
CA SER A 267 4.14 1.30 -5.33
C SER A 267 5.04 2.53 -5.43
N ASN A 268 5.51 2.83 -6.64
CA ASN A 268 6.30 4.04 -6.91
C ASN A 268 5.42 5.30 -7.06
N SER A 269 4.10 5.13 -7.13
CA SER A 269 3.14 6.23 -7.27
C SER A 269 2.21 6.25 -6.08
N ALA A 270 1.93 7.45 -5.58
CA ALA A 270 0.92 7.64 -4.57
C ALA A 270 -0.46 7.21 -5.09
N SER A 271 -1.27 6.64 -4.23
CA SER A 271 -2.70 6.46 -4.47
C SER A 271 -3.31 7.85 -4.62
N SER A 272 -3.93 8.14 -5.77
CA SER A 272 -4.36 9.48 -6.17
C SER A 272 -5.19 10.17 -5.10
N ALA A 273 -4.59 11.16 -4.43
CA ALA A 273 -5.34 12.16 -3.69
C ALA A 273 -5.91 13.16 -4.70
N LEU A 274 -7.21 13.15 -4.92
CA LEU A 274 -7.91 14.08 -5.82
C LEU A 274 -8.06 15.49 -5.22
N THR A 275 -7.72 15.68 -3.95
CA THR A 275 -7.83 16.96 -3.23
C THR A 275 -6.58 17.20 -2.38
N ALA A 276 -6.15 18.46 -2.27
CA ALA A 276 -4.94 18.87 -1.55
C ALA A 276 -4.94 18.58 -0.03
N ASP A 277 -6.10 18.29 0.54
CA ASP A 277 -6.27 18.01 1.98
C ASP A 277 -6.27 16.51 2.33
N GLN A 278 -6.09 15.61 1.35
CA GLN A 278 -6.02 14.18 1.62
C GLN A 278 -4.58 13.74 1.91
N VAL A 279 -4.46 12.85 2.90
CA VAL A 279 -3.19 12.22 3.26
C VAL A 279 -2.69 11.38 2.08
N THR A 280 -1.44 11.61 1.69
CA THR A 280 -0.79 10.86 0.63
C THR A 280 -0.42 9.46 1.13
N ASN A 281 -1.01 8.43 0.53
CA ASN A 281 -0.73 7.04 0.85
C ASN A 281 -0.09 6.33 -0.34
N PHE A 282 0.78 5.36 -0.03
CA PHE A 282 1.41 4.48 -1.00
C PHE A 282 0.96 3.04 -0.76
N LYS A 283 0.71 2.31 -1.84
CA LYS A 283 0.31 0.92 -1.75
C LYS A 283 1.52 0.02 -1.57
N VAL A 284 1.48 -0.79 -0.53
CA VAL A 284 2.49 -1.81 -0.23
C VAL A 284 1.81 -3.17 -0.27
N LYS A 285 2.44 -4.12 -0.94
CA LYS A 285 1.95 -5.50 -1.04
C LYS A 285 2.78 -6.40 -0.15
N VAL A 286 2.11 -7.11 0.73
CA VAL A 286 2.70 -8.04 1.68
C VAL A 286 2.14 -9.43 1.43
N ARG A 287 2.98 -10.37 0.97
CA ARG A 287 2.58 -11.76 0.74
C ARG A 287 2.51 -12.49 2.07
N ILE A 288 1.42 -13.20 2.29
CA ILE A 288 1.24 -14.06 3.45
C ILE A 288 1.99 -15.39 3.18
N LEU A 289 2.87 -15.79 4.09
CA LEU A 289 3.64 -17.02 3.98
C LEU A 289 2.76 -18.23 4.29
N LYS A 290 2.81 -19.26 3.44
CA LYS A 290 2.01 -20.49 3.61
C LYS A 290 2.31 -21.22 4.92
N GLU A 291 3.55 -21.20 5.34
CA GLU A 291 4.03 -21.82 6.58
C GLU A 291 3.31 -21.27 7.83
N SER A 292 2.80 -20.01 7.76
CA SER A 292 2.14 -19.37 8.89
C SER A 292 0.68 -19.80 9.10
N TYR A 293 0.07 -20.48 8.12
CA TYR A 293 -1.33 -20.92 8.18
C TYR A 293 -1.54 -22.38 7.77
N GLU A 294 -0.49 -23.20 7.76
CA GLU A 294 -0.58 -24.66 7.47
C GLU A 294 -1.57 -25.39 8.39
N ASP A 295 -1.65 -24.98 9.65
CA ASP A 295 -2.60 -25.50 10.62
C ASP A 295 -4.08 -25.32 10.20
N LEU A 296 -4.39 -24.29 9.40
CA LEU A 296 -5.73 -24.04 8.86
C LEU A 296 -6.02 -24.85 7.59
N LEU A 297 -5.02 -25.47 7.00
CA LEU A 297 -5.11 -26.29 5.79
C LEU A 297 -5.26 -27.79 6.10
N GLU A 298 -4.97 -28.23 7.33
CA GLU A 298 -5.08 -29.64 7.71
C GLU A 298 -6.47 -30.21 7.41
N GLY A 299 -6.51 -31.31 6.66
CA GLY A 299 -7.74 -32.00 6.28
C GLY A 299 -8.57 -31.34 5.18
N LYS A 300 -8.07 -30.29 4.51
CA LYS A 300 -8.78 -29.59 3.44
C LYS A 300 -8.10 -29.83 2.08
N PRO A 301 -8.85 -29.69 0.95
CA PRO A 301 -8.27 -29.81 -0.38
C PRO A 301 -7.17 -28.77 -0.62
N ASN A 302 -6.18 -29.12 -1.46
CA ASN A 302 -5.08 -28.22 -1.82
C ASN A 302 -5.52 -26.89 -2.49
N THR A 303 -6.76 -26.81 -2.95
CA THR A 303 -7.38 -25.62 -3.55
C THR A 303 -8.10 -24.73 -2.53
N TYR A 304 -8.13 -25.15 -1.27
CA TYR A 304 -8.78 -24.38 -0.22
C TYR A 304 -7.84 -23.26 0.26
N SER A 305 -8.34 -22.04 0.26
CA SER A 305 -7.68 -20.92 0.92
C SER A 305 -8.49 -20.49 2.15
N PRO A 306 -7.88 -20.33 3.33
CA PRO A 306 -8.56 -19.80 4.50
C PRO A 306 -8.90 -18.31 4.33
N PHE A 307 -8.17 -17.60 3.46
CA PHE A 307 -8.38 -16.19 3.18
C PHE A 307 -9.27 -16.02 1.96
N ARG A 308 -10.20 -15.08 2.05
CA ARG A 308 -11.04 -14.68 0.92
C ARG A 308 -10.67 -13.29 0.43
N PRO A 309 -10.67 -13.04 -0.88
CA PRO A 309 -10.49 -11.69 -1.42
C PRO A 309 -11.46 -10.70 -0.78
N GLY A 310 -10.95 -9.53 -0.39
CA GLY A 310 -11.74 -8.48 0.25
C GLY A 310 -11.74 -8.49 1.78
N MET A 311 -11.19 -9.53 2.45
CA MET A 311 -11.00 -9.51 3.91
C MET A 311 -10.08 -8.37 4.32
N THR A 312 -10.39 -7.73 5.46
CA THR A 312 -9.55 -6.69 6.05
C THR A 312 -8.46 -7.32 6.90
N ALA A 313 -7.27 -6.73 6.83
CA ALA A 313 -6.14 -7.12 7.65
C ALA A 313 -5.33 -5.88 8.06
N THR A 314 -4.73 -5.95 9.26
CA THR A 314 -3.73 -5.02 9.74
C THR A 314 -2.36 -5.67 9.59
N VAL A 315 -1.39 -4.92 9.10
CA VAL A 315 -0.03 -5.41 8.85
C VAL A 315 0.96 -4.53 9.59
N ASP A 316 1.75 -5.14 10.46
CA ASP A 316 2.86 -4.50 11.15
C ASP A 316 4.16 -4.89 10.44
N ILE A 317 4.68 -3.98 9.62
CA ILE A 317 5.91 -4.17 8.84
C ILE A 317 7.10 -3.84 9.71
N ILE A 318 8.02 -4.78 9.87
CA ILE A 318 9.25 -4.63 10.65
C ILE A 318 10.30 -3.96 9.76
N THR A 319 10.58 -2.69 10.05
CA THR A 319 11.50 -1.88 9.23
C THR A 319 12.93 -1.97 9.71
N GLU A 320 13.14 -1.97 11.02
CA GLU A 320 14.46 -2.08 11.63
C GLU A 320 14.41 -2.80 12.97
N THR A 321 15.37 -3.70 13.21
CA THR A 321 15.54 -4.38 14.50
C THR A 321 16.93 -4.11 15.02
N ARG A 322 17.02 -3.52 16.22
CA ARG A 322 18.30 -3.30 16.93
C ARG A 322 18.31 -4.01 18.26
N SER A 323 19.27 -4.91 18.41
CA SER A 323 19.45 -5.69 19.63
C SER A 323 20.51 -5.06 20.51
N ASN A 324 20.33 -5.18 21.83
CA ASN A 324 21.30 -4.72 22.84
C ASN A 324 21.58 -3.22 22.80
N VAL A 325 20.54 -2.40 22.52
CA VAL A 325 20.61 -0.93 22.54
C VAL A 325 20.06 -0.40 23.86
N LEU A 326 20.49 0.80 24.27
CA LEU A 326 19.95 1.45 25.47
C LEU A 326 18.55 1.94 25.19
N ALA A 327 17.56 1.33 25.83
CA ALA A 327 16.16 1.65 25.68
C ALA A 327 15.62 2.38 26.90
N VAL A 328 14.77 3.37 26.65
CA VAL A 328 14.03 4.09 27.69
C VAL A 328 12.55 4.19 27.32
N PRO A 329 11.63 4.13 28.27
CA PRO A 329 10.21 4.34 27.96
C PRO A 329 9.98 5.71 27.33
N ILE A 330 9.14 5.79 26.30
CA ILE A 330 8.80 7.04 25.57
C ILE A 330 8.31 8.11 26.56
N SER A 331 7.60 7.71 27.63
CA SER A 331 7.09 8.61 28.68
C SER A 331 8.17 9.39 29.44
N ALA A 332 9.43 8.92 29.40
CA ALA A 332 10.56 9.59 30.05
C ALA A 332 11.17 10.71 29.21
N VAL A 333 10.90 10.72 27.90
CA VAL A 333 11.50 11.68 26.97
C VAL A 333 10.63 12.94 26.91
N VAL A 334 11.24 14.08 27.16
CA VAL A 334 10.58 15.39 27.10
C VAL A 334 11.30 16.31 26.12
N VAL A 335 10.52 17.13 25.42
CA VAL A 335 11.06 18.15 24.53
C VAL A 335 11.04 19.49 25.25
N LYS A 336 12.20 20.07 25.50
CA LYS A 336 12.34 21.41 26.11
C LYS A 336 12.98 22.38 25.08
N SER A 337 12.39 23.56 24.96
CA SER A 337 13.00 24.67 24.25
C SER A 337 13.98 25.37 25.19
N ASP A 338 15.07 25.89 24.66
CA ASP A 338 16.23 26.52 25.28
C ASP A 338 15.97 27.11 26.69
N THR A 339 16.42 26.43 27.72
CA THR A 339 16.35 26.89 29.10
C THR A 339 17.76 27.08 29.66
N ALA A 340 17.92 28.00 30.63
CA ALA A 340 19.20 28.37 31.25
C ALA A 340 20.03 27.16 31.75
N ALA A 341 19.42 26.01 31.99
CA ALA A 341 20.08 24.74 32.36
C ALA A 341 20.89 24.11 31.23
N VAL A 342 20.64 24.49 29.96
CA VAL A 342 21.37 24.02 28.78
C VAL A 342 22.70 24.77 28.62
N LYS A 343 22.81 25.96 29.19
CA LYS A 343 24.05 26.79 29.13
C LYS A 343 25.20 26.22 29.96
N GLU A 344 24.94 25.45 31.02
CA GLU A 344 26.00 24.86 31.85
C GLU A 344 26.71 23.65 31.19
N ILE A 345 26.11 23.02 30.17
CA ILE A 345 26.69 21.83 29.54
C ILE A 345 27.60 22.20 28.33
N LYS A 346 27.56 23.45 27.82
CA LYS A 346 28.35 23.86 26.65
C LYS A 346 29.76 24.35 26.96
N VAL A 347 30.26 24.27 28.18
CA VAL A 347 31.52 24.88 28.63
C VAL A 347 32.73 23.94 28.58
N GLU A 348 32.60 22.69 28.12
CA GLU A 348 33.76 21.76 28.10
C GLU A 348 34.34 21.42 26.72
N ASP A 349 33.92 22.07 25.62
CA ASP A 349 34.70 21.94 24.39
C ASP A 349 34.57 23.19 23.50
N THR A 350 35.73 23.81 23.23
CA THR A 350 36.13 24.82 22.26
C THR A 350 36.17 26.29 22.69
N SER A 351 37.42 26.73 22.78
CA SER A 351 38.08 28.03 22.56
C SER A 351 37.25 29.19 21.98
N GLU A 352 37.41 30.32 22.70
CA GLU A 352 37.39 31.74 22.38
C GLU A 352 37.05 32.16 20.94
N ASP A 353 36.06 32.97 20.83
CA ASP A 353 35.85 34.26 20.15
C ASP A 353 34.44 34.34 19.54
N GLN A 354 33.64 35.19 20.11
CA GLN A 354 32.76 36.19 19.53
C GLN A 354 31.55 36.47 20.42
N LYS A 355 31.63 37.61 21.09
CA LYS A 355 30.46 38.31 21.64
C LYS A 355 29.69 38.90 20.45
N ASP A 356 28.53 38.30 20.19
CA ASP A 356 27.42 39.02 19.57
C ASP A 356 26.09 38.38 19.99
N ALA A 357 25.12 39.24 20.27
CA ALA A 357 23.80 38.86 20.78
C ALA A 357 23.11 37.90 19.85
N ALA A 358 23.01 36.62 20.27
CA ALA A 358 22.35 35.60 19.48
C ALA A 358 20.82 35.76 19.51
N PRO A 359 20.14 35.67 18.37
CA PRO A 359 18.69 35.57 18.33
C PRO A 359 18.23 34.31 19.08
N LYS A 360 17.11 34.39 19.81
CA LYS A 360 16.45 33.24 20.46
C LYS A 360 16.17 32.19 19.38
N SER A 361 17.01 31.18 19.30
CA SER A 361 16.74 30.06 18.40
C SER A 361 15.73 29.12 19.10
N ASP A 362 14.58 28.93 18.49
CA ASP A 362 13.54 27.95 18.90
C ASP A 362 14.02 26.49 18.71
N LYS A 363 15.28 26.19 19.03
CA LYS A 363 15.78 24.82 18.96
C LYS A 363 15.17 24.00 20.09
N LYS A 364 14.34 23.06 19.73
CA LYS A 364 13.80 22.05 20.62
C LYS A 364 14.84 20.95 20.84
N PHE A 365 15.09 20.60 22.10
CA PHE A 365 16.02 19.52 22.47
C PHE A 365 15.26 18.40 23.16
N GLU A 366 15.55 17.19 22.80
CA GLU A 366 15.06 16.00 23.48
C GLU A 366 15.91 15.77 24.72
N CYS A 367 15.24 15.62 25.86
CA CYS A 367 15.88 15.53 27.16
C CYS A 367 15.22 14.44 28.01
N VAL A 368 16.00 13.90 28.94
CA VAL A 368 15.52 12.98 29.99
C VAL A 368 15.98 13.48 31.34
N PHE A 369 15.13 13.30 32.37
CA PHE A 369 15.51 13.55 33.73
C PHE A 369 16.16 12.31 34.35
N VAL A 370 17.42 12.44 34.75
CA VAL A 370 18.17 11.40 35.46
C VAL A 370 18.15 11.69 36.94
N LYS A 371 17.85 10.71 37.77
CA LYS A 371 17.90 10.81 39.24
C LYS A 371 19.35 10.66 39.67
N VAL A 372 19.91 11.70 40.29
CA VAL A 372 21.25 11.69 40.92
C VAL A 372 21.06 11.96 42.41
N GLY A 373 21.14 10.91 43.24
CA GLY A 373 20.75 10.99 44.63
C GLY A 373 19.27 11.33 44.78
N ASP A 374 18.93 12.41 45.48
CA ASP A 374 17.54 12.88 45.68
C ASP A 374 17.15 14.03 44.72
N LYS A 375 17.92 14.29 43.67
CA LYS A 375 17.69 15.40 42.75
C LYS A 375 17.49 14.89 41.33
N ALA A 376 16.59 15.56 40.61
CA ALA A 376 16.43 15.38 39.15
C ALA A 376 17.46 16.24 38.39
N LYS A 377 18.21 15.65 37.48
CA LYS A 377 19.14 16.36 36.60
C LYS A 377 18.73 16.14 35.18
N ILE A 378 18.53 17.20 34.44
CA ILE A 378 18.20 17.14 33.00
C ILE A 378 19.44 16.74 32.20
N ARG A 379 19.30 15.82 31.25
CA ARG A 379 20.32 15.47 30.24
C ARG A 379 19.75 15.55 28.85
N ILE A 380 20.48 16.18 27.96
CA ILE A 380 20.16 16.17 26.53
C ILE A 380 20.54 14.80 25.99
N ILE A 381 19.64 14.22 25.20
CA ILE A 381 19.80 12.94 24.57
C ILE A 381 19.70 13.08 23.04
N LYS A 382 20.20 12.08 22.35
CA LYS A 382 19.92 11.88 20.93
C LYS A 382 19.23 10.52 20.82
N THR A 383 18.04 10.53 20.26
CA THR A 383 17.22 9.34 20.08
C THR A 383 17.53 8.62 18.77
N GLY A 384 17.19 7.36 18.69
CA GLY A 384 17.28 6.51 17.50
C GLY A 384 15.91 5.98 17.09
N ILE A 385 15.83 4.65 16.84
CA ILE A 385 14.58 3.98 16.51
C ILE A 385 13.69 3.85 17.76
N GLN A 386 12.38 3.70 17.53
CA GLN A 386 11.41 3.51 18.60
C GLN A 386 10.45 2.37 18.30
N ASP A 387 9.95 1.73 19.34
CA ASP A 387 8.81 0.83 19.30
C ASP A 387 7.59 1.49 19.99
N ASP A 388 6.51 0.75 20.20
CA ASP A 388 5.29 1.26 20.84
C ASP A 388 5.47 1.75 22.29
N THR A 389 6.52 1.32 22.96
CA THR A 389 6.75 1.54 24.39
C THR A 389 8.08 2.22 24.71
N ASN A 390 9.11 1.93 23.93
CA ASN A 390 10.49 2.34 24.20
C ASN A 390 11.11 3.08 23.00
N ILE A 391 12.08 3.93 23.30
CA ILE A 391 12.88 4.63 22.34
C ILE A 391 14.38 4.38 22.60
N GLU A 392 15.13 4.17 21.53
CA GLU A 392 16.58 4.00 21.58
C GLU A 392 17.28 5.30 21.95
N ILE A 393 18.29 5.21 22.77
CA ILE A 393 19.16 6.34 23.12
C ILE A 393 20.54 6.10 22.53
N LEU A 394 20.90 6.93 21.55
CA LEU A 394 22.20 6.88 20.88
C LEU A 394 23.30 7.55 21.73
N THR A 395 22.98 8.68 22.38
CA THR A 395 23.91 9.42 23.20
C THR A 395 23.20 10.10 24.37
N GLY A 396 23.94 10.34 25.49
CA GLY A 396 23.43 11.10 26.63
C GLY A 396 23.17 10.29 27.89
N LEU A 397 22.98 8.97 27.79
CA LEU A 397 22.76 8.07 28.93
C LEU A 397 23.77 6.92 28.96
N LYS A 398 23.94 6.33 30.15
CA LYS A 398 24.76 5.15 30.38
C LYS A 398 23.92 4.00 30.91
N LYS A 399 24.35 2.77 30.68
CA LYS A 399 23.76 1.59 31.27
C LYS A 399 23.74 1.71 32.80
N GLY A 400 22.58 1.53 33.41
CA GLY A 400 22.38 1.61 34.85
C GLY A 400 21.97 2.99 35.37
N ASP A 401 21.92 4.05 34.51
CA ASP A 401 21.34 5.32 34.92
C ASP A 401 19.87 5.13 35.31
N VAL A 402 19.44 5.81 36.37
CA VAL A 402 18.05 5.79 36.81
C VAL A 402 17.36 7.02 36.25
N ILE A 403 16.37 6.80 35.42
CA ILE A 403 15.59 7.86 34.74
C ILE A 403 14.22 8.02 35.37
N ILE A 404 13.65 9.20 35.28
CA ILE A 404 12.30 9.53 35.73
C ILE A 404 11.33 9.31 34.59
N THR A 405 10.35 8.43 34.78
CA THR A 405 9.39 8.02 33.74
C THR A 405 7.99 8.55 33.93
N GLY A 406 7.67 9.02 35.13
CA GLY A 406 6.30 9.46 35.42
C GLY A 406 6.13 10.18 36.77
N PRO A 407 4.95 10.72 37.00
CA PRO A 407 3.82 10.93 36.08
C PRO A 407 4.14 11.89 34.94
N TYR A 408 3.56 11.67 33.73
CA TYR A 408 3.87 12.48 32.53
C TYR A 408 3.70 14.00 32.74
N ALA A 409 2.64 14.43 33.44
CA ALA A 409 2.40 15.84 33.73
C ALA A 409 3.54 16.45 34.57
N THR A 410 4.04 15.71 35.55
CA THR A 410 5.12 16.13 36.43
C THR A 410 6.43 16.24 35.68
N VAL A 411 6.76 15.23 34.85
CA VAL A 411 8.01 15.21 34.06
C VAL A 411 8.04 16.33 33.01
N THR A 412 6.88 16.61 32.37
CA THR A 412 6.80 17.56 31.26
C THR A 412 6.68 19.01 31.76
N LYS A 413 5.88 19.30 32.78
CA LYS A 413 5.47 20.66 33.15
C LYS A 413 6.08 21.14 34.48
N GLU A 414 6.22 20.28 35.49
CA GLU A 414 6.53 20.69 36.84
C GLU A 414 8.01 20.53 37.19
N LEU A 415 8.66 19.48 36.65
CA LEU A 415 10.02 19.13 37.04
C LEU A 415 11.07 20.02 36.34
N ASN A 416 11.97 20.58 37.16
CA ASN A 416 13.12 21.34 36.75
C ASN A 416 14.44 20.68 37.15
N SER A 417 15.54 21.06 36.51
CA SER A 417 16.86 20.57 36.90
C SER A 417 17.22 21.05 38.29
N GLY A 418 17.52 20.11 39.21
CA GLY A 418 17.86 20.41 40.60
C GLY A 418 16.75 20.16 41.62
N ASP A 419 15.51 19.91 41.19
CA ASP A 419 14.37 19.63 42.08
C ASP A 419 14.57 18.34 42.86
N LYS A 420 14.14 18.33 44.12
CA LYS A 420 14.15 17.12 44.95
C LYS A 420 13.02 16.18 44.50
N VAL A 421 13.36 14.91 44.31
CA VAL A 421 12.42 13.87 43.88
C VAL A 421 12.42 12.72 44.88
N ALA A 422 11.23 12.21 45.18
CA ALA A 422 11.00 11.02 45.99
C ALA A 422 10.44 9.91 45.07
N ILE A 423 10.91 8.69 45.25
CA ILE A 423 10.40 7.54 44.46
C ILE A 423 9.03 7.18 45.04
N ALA A 424 8.01 7.15 44.20
CA ALA A 424 6.68 6.67 44.53
C ALA A 424 6.78 5.18 44.94
N THR A 425 6.42 4.87 46.18
CA THR A 425 6.43 3.49 46.68
C THR A 425 5.11 2.81 46.24
N ASP A 426 5.15 1.53 45.90
CA ASP A 426 4.01 0.72 45.41
C ASP A 426 2.74 0.70 46.28
N LYS A 427 2.80 1.28 47.48
CA LYS A 427 1.66 1.40 48.38
C LYS A 427 0.65 2.46 47.96
N ASP A 428 1.06 3.48 47.22
CA ASP A 428 0.21 4.62 46.85
C ASP A 428 -0.58 4.39 45.55
N LYS A 429 -0.24 3.35 44.79
CA LYS A 429 -1.00 2.96 43.59
C LYS A 429 -2.38 2.38 43.90
N LYS A 430 -2.55 1.71 45.05
CA LYS A 430 -3.84 1.06 45.43
C LYS A 430 -4.91 2.02 45.92
N ASP A 431 -4.57 3.23 46.33
CA ASP A 431 -5.55 4.21 46.85
C ASP A 431 -6.07 5.19 45.77
N LYS A 432 -5.39 5.32 44.60
CA LYS A 432 -5.87 6.17 43.50
C LYS A 432 -6.84 5.47 42.56
N ASP A 433 -6.84 4.16 42.50
CA ASP A 433 -7.81 3.37 41.66
C ASP A 433 -9.15 3.11 42.40
N LYS A 434 -9.32 3.68 43.59
CA LYS A 434 -10.56 3.58 44.41
C LYS A 434 -11.30 4.89 44.60
N LYS A 435 -10.98 5.94 43.86
CA LYS A 435 -11.75 7.19 43.90
C LYS A 435 -12.34 7.57 42.56
#